data_863f9cff0d1f9fda726885cb80fdc684
#
_entry.id   863f9cff0d1f9fda726885cb80fdc684
#
_cell.length_a   1.000
_cell.length_b   1.000
_cell.length_c   1.000
_cell.angle_alpha   90.00
_cell.angle_beta   90.00
_cell.angle_gamma   90.00
#
_symmetry.space_group_name_H-M   'P 1'
#
loop_
_entity.id
_entity.type
_entity.pdbx_description
1 polymer ?
#
loop_
_entity_poly.entity_id
_entity_poly.type
_entity_poly.pdbx_seq_one_letter_code
_entity_poly.pdbx_strand_id
1 'polypeptide(L)'
;CGDDLNRQCELTIDQCYDAHYCILQIADYNEFIPYKEMFSPSLITGFISLGGITTGILANSDNKVGDQEKKRERMSADDFSKGTDFVKYCDAYQIPLLTILHSEGFETSEHSERRLLHEAARFTQALHEATITKVNLIPKKIFGSIYSIMNSKSLSADFTLAWIGANIGAMPTEVAQKLLKDDKQTIDFSAEKAAQHGFVDCVIEPEATRIYLVSAFDMLYGKNETIAKKHSIK
;
A
#
# COMPACT_ATOMS: atom_id res chain seq x y z
N CYS A 1 -3.68 -7.01 24.02
CA CYS A 1 -2.32 -7.08 23.49
C CYS A 1 -1.31 -6.91 24.63
N GLY A 2 -0.22 -7.69 24.63
CA GLY A 2 0.85 -7.58 25.63
C GLY A 2 2.00 -6.69 25.18
N ASP A 3 2.01 -6.23 23.94
CA ASP A 3 3.00 -5.27 23.41
C ASP A 3 2.53 -3.83 23.68
N ASP A 4 3.49 -2.90 23.79
CA ASP A 4 3.18 -1.48 24.01
C ASP A 4 2.48 -0.89 22.77
N LEU A 5 1.23 -0.46 22.96
CA LEU A 5 0.44 0.14 21.90
C LEU A 5 0.98 1.51 21.45
N ASN A 6 1.70 2.19 22.33
CA ASN A 6 2.30 3.50 22.08
C ASN A 6 3.78 3.43 21.68
N ARG A 7 4.30 2.24 21.41
CA ARG A 7 5.68 2.06 20.98
C ARG A 7 5.94 2.83 19.69
N GLN A 8 6.92 3.73 19.72
CA GLN A 8 7.40 4.41 18.52
C GLN A 8 8.17 3.45 17.62
N CYS A 9 8.05 3.66 16.30
CA CYS A 9 8.82 2.91 15.31
C CYS A 9 10.21 3.54 15.13
N GLU A 10 11.22 2.71 14.93
CA GLU A 10 12.55 3.17 14.52
C GLU A 10 12.58 3.40 13.00
N LEU A 11 11.67 4.22 12.49
CA LEU A 11 11.51 4.54 11.07
C LEU A 11 11.88 6.01 10.84
N THR A 12 12.67 6.29 9.81
CA THR A 12 13.05 7.66 9.45
C THR A 12 12.82 7.93 7.96
N ILE A 13 12.63 9.20 7.60
CA ILE A 13 12.41 9.65 6.23
C ILE A 13 13.63 9.38 5.35
N ASP A 14 14.83 9.53 5.90
CA ASP A 14 16.11 9.47 5.16
C ASP A 14 16.59 8.05 4.88
N GLN A 15 16.06 7.04 5.57
CA GLN A 15 16.43 5.65 5.33
C GLN A 15 15.86 5.17 4.00
N CYS A 16 16.65 4.35 3.31
CA CYS A 16 16.15 3.61 2.16
C CYS A 16 14.94 2.79 2.63
N TYR A 17 13.76 3.05 2.06
CA TYR A 17 12.54 2.35 2.46
C TYR A 17 12.73 0.84 2.30
N ASP A 18 12.65 0.12 3.40
CA ASP A 18 12.59 -1.33 3.45
C ASP A 18 11.21 -1.74 3.98
N ALA A 19 10.38 -2.27 3.09
CA ALA A 19 9.04 -2.69 3.43
C ALA A 19 9.02 -3.76 4.52
N HIS A 20 9.97 -4.71 4.49
CA HIS A 20 10.04 -5.78 5.48
C HIS A 20 10.40 -5.21 6.87
N TYR A 21 11.37 -4.30 6.92
CA TYR A 21 11.72 -3.62 8.16
C TYR A 21 10.54 -2.80 8.72
N CYS A 22 9.86 -2.06 7.85
CA CYS A 22 8.66 -1.31 8.22
C CYS A 22 7.58 -2.23 8.82
N ILE A 23 7.30 -3.38 8.18
CA ILE A 23 6.34 -4.37 8.68
C ILE A 23 6.71 -4.87 10.07
N LEU A 24 7.98 -5.22 10.29
CA LEU A 24 8.45 -5.68 11.61
C LEU A 24 8.32 -4.59 12.68
N GLN A 25 8.62 -3.34 12.34
CA GLN A 25 8.51 -2.22 13.28
C GLN A 25 7.08 -1.94 13.74
N ILE A 26 6.09 -2.13 12.87
CA ILE A 26 4.67 -1.91 13.22
C ILE A 26 4.04 -3.14 13.88
N ALA A 27 4.55 -4.35 13.63
CA ALA A 27 4.00 -5.59 14.16
C ALA A 27 4.17 -5.72 15.67
N ASP A 28 3.19 -6.34 16.34
CA ASP A 28 3.33 -6.77 17.72
C ASP A 28 4.48 -7.78 17.80
N TYR A 29 5.36 -7.61 18.78
CA TYR A 29 6.53 -8.47 19.01
C TYR A 29 7.48 -8.61 17.82
N ASN A 30 7.37 -7.75 16.79
CA ASN A 30 8.12 -7.81 15.53
C ASN A 30 7.95 -9.15 14.79
N GLU A 31 6.76 -9.74 14.87
CA GLU A 31 6.45 -11.02 14.24
C GLU A 31 5.68 -10.82 12.92
N PHE A 32 6.13 -11.51 11.87
CA PHE A 32 5.50 -11.52 10.55
C PHE A 32 5.38 -12.94 10.02
N ILE A 33 4.19 -13.32 9.56
CA ILE A 33 3.91 -14.62 8.96
C ILE A 33 3.71 -14.42 7.45
N PRO A 34 4.67 -14.84 6.59
CA PRO A 34 4.57 -14.61 5.16
C PRO A 34 3.51 -15.51 4.49
N TYR A 35 2.88 -14.98 3.43
CA TYR A 35 1.95 -15.70 2.57
C TYR A 35 2.47 -15.72 1.13
N LYS A 36 2.60 -16.90 0.50
CA LYS A 36 3.13 -17.07 -0.87
C LYS A 36 4.46 -16.35 -1.11
N GLU A 37 5.40 -16.44 -0.19
CA GLU A 37 6.67 -15.70 -0.20
C GLU A 37 7.46 -15.92 -1.51
N MET A 38 7.51 -17.17 -2.00
CA MET A 38 8.27 -17.53 -3.21
C MET A 38 7.59 -17.09 -4.51
N PHE A 39 6.31 -16.74 -4.50
CA PHE A 39 5.61 -16.26 -5.69
C PHE A 39 5.58 -14.73 -5.69
N SER A 40 6.08 -14.13 -6.77
CA SER A 40 6.20 -12.67 -6.95
C SER A 40 6.76 -11.96 -5.71
N PRO A 41 8.04 -12.13 -5.39
CA PRO A 41 8.64 -11.62 -4.15
C PRO A 41 8.72 -10.08 -4.09
N SER A 42 8.47 -9.39 -5.20
CA SER A 42 8.33 -7.93 -5.28
C SER A 42 7.11 -7.41 -4.52
N LEU A 43 6.09 -8.25 -4.32
CA LEU A 43 4.95 -7.96 -3.47
C LEU A 43 5.02 -8.81 -2.21
N ILE A 44 5.19 -8.19 -1.06
CA ILE A 44 5.13 -8.85 0.25
C ILE A 44 3.67 -9.00 0.64
N THR A 45 3.27 -10.23 0.96
CA THR A 45 1.96 -10.53 1.53
C THR A 45 2.12 -11.44 2.74
N GLY A 46 1.34 -11.22 3.77
CA GLY A 46 1.41 -12.00 5.00
C GLY A 46 0.55 -11.40 6.11
N PHE A 47 0.78 -11.86 7.31
CA PHE A 47 -0.03 -11.49 8.47
C PHE A 47 0.85 -11.01 9.61
N ILE A 48 0.38 -10.00 10.32
CA ILE A 48 0.93 -9.53 11.60
C ILE A 48 -0.17 -9.50 12.64
N SER A 49 0.23 -9.45 13.90
CA SER A 49 -0.64 -8.93 14.96
C SER A 49 -0.38 -7.42 15.09
N LEU A 50 -1.40 -6.62 15.12
CA LEU A 50 -1.32 -5.16 15.29
C LEU A 50 -2.32 -4.73 16.35
N GLY A 51 -1.82 -4.35 17.53
CA GLY A 51 -2.66 -4.05 18.69
C GLY A 51 -3.50 -5.25 19.16
N GLY A 52 -3.03 -6.48 18.92
CA GLY A 52 -3.76 -7.72 19.21
C GLY A 52 -4.76 -8.14 18.12
N ILE A 53 -4.88 -7.38 17.03
CA ILE A 53 -5.75 -7.71 15.90
C ILE A 53 -4.92 -8.35 14.79
N THR A 54 -5.29 -9.55 14.34
CA THR A 54 -4.67 -10.16 13.15
C THR A 54 -4.98 -9.31 11.92
N THR A 55 -3.94 -8.80 11.28
CA THR A 55 -4.03 -7.89 10.14
C THR A 55 -3.26 -8.45 8.96
N GLY A 56 -3.90 -8.50 7.79
CA GLY A 56 -3.26 -8.84 6.53
C GLY A 56 -2.41 -7.67 6.02
N ILE A 57 -1.20 -7.95 5.58
CA ILE A 57 -0.27 -6.98 5.01
C ILE A 57 -0.11 -7.22 3.53
N LEU A 58 -0.22 -6.15 2.76
CA LEU A 58 0.11 -6.10 1.34
C LEU A 58 1.06 -4.92 1.14
N ALA A 59 2.34 -5.21 0.90
CA ALA A 59 3.37 -4.19 0.74
C ALA A 59 4.22 -4.48 -0.49
N ASN A 60 4.55 -3.46 -1.27
CA ASN A 60 5.54 -3.64 -2.31
C ASN A 60 6.95 -3.48 -1.74
N SER A 61 7.88 -4.30 -2.21
CA SER A 61 9.26 -4.33 -1.76
C SER A 61 10.18 -3.70 -2.78
N ASP A 62 11.11 -2.88 -2.27
CA ASP A 62 12.27 -2.40 -3.05
C ASP A 62 13.40 -3.44 -3.10
N ASN A 63 13.16 -4.68 -2.66
CA ASN A 63 14.20 -5.68 -2.48
C ASN A 63 15.01 -5.94 -3.76
N LYS A 64 16.32 -5.91 -3.58
CA LYS A 64 17.30 -6.37 -4.56
C LYS A 64 17.05 -7.86 -4.82
N VAL A 65 16.51 -8.20 -5.98
CA VAL A 65 16.41 -9.58 -6.44
C VAL A 65 17.72 -9.92 -7.17
N GLY A 66 18.66 -10.56 -6.46
CA GLY A 66 19.97 -10.96 -6.96
C GLY A 66 20.97 -9.79 -7.07
N ASP A 67 22.18 -10.07 -7.60
CA ASP A 67 23.30 -9.12 -7.76
C ASP A 67 23.03 -7.94 -8.73
N GLN A 68 21.86 -7.86 -9.30
CA GLN A 68 21.48 -6.73 -10.14
C GLN A 68 20.73 -5.69 -9.33
N GLU A 69 21.30 -4.51 -9.19
CA GLU A 69 20.76 -3.30 -8.50
C GLU A 69 19.47 -2.71 -9.16
N LYS A 70 18.63 -3.52 -9.76
CA LYS A 70 17.35 -3.05 -10.27
C LYS A 70 16.33 -3.06 -9.12
N LYS A 71 16.22 -1.92 -8.46
CA LYS A 71 15.06 -1.59 -7.62
C LYS A 71 13.79 -1.83 -8.43
N ARG A 72 13.01 -2.83 -8.05
CA ARG A 72 11.68 -3.05 -8.65
C ARG A 72 10.65 -2.17 -7.93
N GLU A 73 10.68 -0.89 -8.20
CA GLU A 73 9.66 0.06 -7.74
C GLU A 73 8.38 -0.01 -8.60
N ARG A 74 8.25 -1.05 -9.44
CA ARG A 74 7.17 -1.19 -10.42
C ARG A 74 6.44 -2.52 -10.24
N MET A 75 5.12 -2.45 -10.37
CA MET A 75 4.22 -3.58 -10.18
C MET A 75 4.07 -4.41 -11.46
N SER A 76 4.23 -5.72 -11.34
CA SER A 76 4.06 -6.70 -12.40
C SER A 76 2.64 -7.30 -12.42
N ALA A 77 2.31 -8.02 -13.50
CA ALA A 77 1.05 -8.77 -13.57
C ALA A 77 0.94 -9.85 -12.49
N ASP A 78 2.06 -10.49 -12.13
CA ASP A 78 2.08 -11.53 -11.10
C ASP A 78 1.90 -10.95 -9.69
N ASP A 79 2.36 -9.71 -9.43
CA ASP A 79 2.08 -8.99 -8.19
C ASP A 79 0.58 -8.76 -8.02
N PHE A 80 -0.11 -8.31 -9.07
CA PHE A 80 -1.57 -8.12 -9.02
C PHE A 80 -2.32 -9.43 -8.85
N SER A 81 -1.86 -10.52 -9.49
CA SER A 81 -2.44 -11.84 -9.32
C SER A 81 -2.31 -12.33 -7.87
N LYS A 82 -1.11 -12.21 -7.30
CA LYS A 82 -0.84 -12.54 -5.88
C LYS A 82 -1.68 -11.70 -4.92
N GLY A 83 -1.71 -10.38 -5.18
CA GLY A 83 -2.51 -9.44 -4.38
C GLY A 83 -4.01 -9.76 -4.43
N THR A 84 -4.54 -10.12 -5.60
CA THR A 84 -5.94 -10.53 -5.77
C THR A 84 -6.29 -11.73 -4.91
N ASP A 85 -5.44 -12.77 -4.95
CA ASP A 85 -5.65 -13.98 -4.13
C ASP A 85 -5.59 -13.65 -2.64
N PHE A 86 -4.67 -12.79 -2.25
CA PHE A 86 -4.50 -12.39 -0.86
C PHE A 86 -5.67 -11.56 -0.33
N VAL A 87 -6.15 -10.58 -1.09
CA VAL A 87 -7.33 -9.76 -0.73
C VAL A 87 -8.57 -10.66 -0.58
N LYS A 88 -8.80 -11.58 -1.52
CA LYS A 88 -9.91 -12.54 -1.44
C LYS A 88 -9.80 -13.45 -0.22
N TYR A 89 -8.58 -13.87 0.14
CA TYR A 89 -8.32 -14.64 1.35
C TYR A 89 -8.69 -13.84 2.61
N CYS A 90 -8.19 -12.60 2.71
CA CYS A 90 -8.50 -11.73 3.84
C CYS A 90 -10.02 -11.47 3.97
N ASP A 91 -10.70 -11.19 2.85
CA ASP A 91 -12.16 -10.96 2.84
C ASP A 91 -12.94 -12.21 3.28
N ALA A 92 -12.53 -13.42 2.82
CA ALA A 92 -13.18 -14.67 3.19
C ALA A 92 -13.11 -14.98 4.69
N TYR A 93 -12.03 -14.61 5.34
CA TYR A 93 -11.80 -14.83 6.78
C TYR A 93 -12.03 -13.57 7.63
N GLN A 94 -12.53 -12.48 7.03
CA GLN A 94 -12.79 -11.20 7.70
C GLN A 94 -11.55 -10.63 8.41
N ILE A 95 -10.37 -10.79 7.78
CA ILE A 95 -9.10 -10.26 8.27
C ILE A 95 -8.93 -8.83 7.71
N PRO A 96 -8.82 -7.79 8.55
CA PRO A 96 -8.58 -6.43 8.09
C PRO A 96 -7.27 -6.32 7.30
N LEU A 97 -7.19 -5.41 6.34
CA LEU A 97 -6.09 -5.27 5.40
C LEU A 97 -5.36 -3.94 5.59
N LEU A 98 -4.04 -4.01 5.75
CA LEU A 98 -3.14 -2.88 5.63
C LEU A 98 -2.37 -2.97 4.31
N THR A 99 -2.47 -1.94 3.49
CA THR A 99 -1.65 -1.76 2.30
C THR A 99 -0.54 -0.75 2.57
N ILE A 100 0.72 -1.09 2.28
CA ILE A 100 1.88 -0.20 2.41
C ILE A 100 2.48 -0.04 1.02
N LEU A 101 2.27 1.13 0.42
CA LEU A 101 2.48 1.29 -1.01
C LEU A 101 3.52 2.35 -1.34
N HIS A 102 4.51 1.90 -2.11
CA HIS A 102 5.55 2.73 -2.68
C HIS A 102 5.84 2.27 -4.11
N SER A 103 5.42 3.01 -5.13
CA SER A 103 5.57 2.57 -6.52
C SER A 103 5.66 3.72 -7.52
N GLU A 104 6.49 3.54 -8.54
CA GLU A 104 6.62 4.47 -9.68
C GLU A 104 5.74 4.12 -10.88
N GLY A 105 5.04 3.00 -10.85
CA GLY A 105 4.20 2.59 -11.98
C GLY A 105 4.19 1.09 -12.24
N PHE A 106 3.84 0.73 -13.47
CA PHE A 106 3.77 -0.65 -13.93
C PHE A 106 5.09 -1.14 -14.52
N GLU A 107 5.36 -2.44 -14.39
CA GLU A 107 6.47 -3.09 -15.08
C GLU A 107 6.23 -3.11 -16.60
N THR A 108 7.24 -2.76 -17.40
CA THR A 108 7.19 -2.69 -18.86
C THR A 108 7.90 -3.87 -19.50
N SER A 109 7.61 -5.11 -19.10
CA SER A 109 8.10 -6.32 -19.76
C SER A 109 7.04 -6.91 -20.70
N GLU A 110 7.47 -7.54 -21.82
CA GLU A 110 6.53 -8.16 -22.76
C GLU A 110 5.61 -9.20 -22.08
N HIS A 111 6.16 -9.95 -21.14
CA HIS A 111 5.39 -10.93 -20.37
C HIS A 111 4.35 -10.27 -19.48
N SER A 112 4.71 -9.19 -18.80
CA SER A 112 3.82 -8.44 -17.91
C SER A 112 2.74 -7.72 -18.71
N GLU A 113 3.08 -7.03 -19.80
CA GLU A 113 2.14 -6.21 -20.58
C GLU A 113 0.94 -6.99 -21.11
N ARG A 114 1.12 -8.24 -21.52
CA ARG A 114 0.01 -9.06 -22.03
C ARG A 114 -1.08 -9.36 -21.01
N ARG A 115 -0.73 -9.42 -19.74
CA ARG A 115 -1.61 -9.82 -18.63
C ARG A 115 -1.94 -8.67 -17.69
N LEU A 116 -1.12 -7.63 -17.70
CA LEU A 116 -1.10 -6.57 -16.69
C LEU A 116 -2.46 -5.92 -16.46
N LEU A 117 -3.10 -5.48 -17.55
CA LEU A 117 -4.38 -4.77 -17.46
C LEU A 117 -5.50 -5.69 -16.90
N HIS A 118 -5.48 -6.95 -17.28
CA HIS A 118 -6.45 -7.93 -16.80
C HIS A 118 -6.25 -8.20 -15.30
N GLU A 119 -5.01 -8.47 -14.87
CA GLU A 119 -4.71 -8.75 -13.47
C GLU A 119 -4.91 -7.50 -12.59
N ALA A 120 -4.55 -6.32 -13.09
CA ALA A 120 -4.82 -5.06 -12.40
C ALA A 120 -6.32 -4.81 -12.21
N ALA A 121 -7.15 -5.09 -13.23
CA ALA A 121 -8.60 -4.97 -13.13
C ALA A 121 -9.19 -5.98 -12.11
N ARG A 122 -8.71 -7.23 -12.10
CA ARG A 122 -9.11 -8.25 -11.11
C ARG A 122 -8.77 -7.83 -9.68
N PHE A 123 -7.56 -7.28 -9.50
CA PHE A 123 -7.10 -6.79 -8.22
C PHE A 123 -7.94 -5.61 -7.71
N THR A 124 -8.18 -4.63 -8.59
CA THR A 124 -9.04 -3.48 -8.30
C THR A 124 -10.45 -3.92 -7.90
N GLN A 125 -11.02 -4.87 -8.64
CA GLN A 125 -12.33 -5.43 -8.33
C GLN A 125 -12.32 -6.15 -6.97
N ALA A 126 -11.30 -6.96 -6.68
CA ALA A 126 -11.20 -7.66 -5.40
C ALA A 126 -11.14 -6.69 -4.21
N LEU A 127 -10.35 -5.60 -4.33
CA LEU A 127 -10.31 -4.55 -3.32
C LEU A 127 -11.65 -3.84 -3.15
N HIS A 128 -12.34 -3.55 -4.24
CA HIS A 128 -13.63 -2.86 -4.20
C HIS A 128 -14.74 -3.74 -3.60
N GLU A 129 -14.73 -5.04 -3.92
CA GLU A 129 -15.72 -5.99 -3.43
C GLU A 129 -15.46 -6.45 -1.98
N ALA A 130 -14.23 -6.30 -1.49
CA ALA A 130 -13.87 -6.71 -0.13
C ALA A 130 -14.57 -5.84 0.92
N THR A 131 -15.24 -6.51 1.85
CA THR A 131 -16.06 -5.88 2.92
C THR A 131 -15.27 -5.60 4.20
N ILE A 132 -14.04 -6.07 4.26
CA ILE A 132 -13.14 -5.89 5.40
C ILE A 132 -12.68 -4.44 5.56
N THR A 133 -12.19 -4.10 6.74
CA THR A 133 -11.50 -2.84 6.98
C THR A 133 -10.23 -2.76 6.16
N LYS A 134 -10.03 -1.65 5.46
CA LYS A 134 -8.90 -1.39 4.57
C LYS A 134 -8.22 -0.08 4.92
N VAL A 135 -7.01 -0.17 5.46
CA VAL A 135 -6.17 1.01 5.75
C VAL A 135 -5.03 1.06 4.75
N ASN A 136 -4.70 2.26 4.29
CA ASN A 136 -3.60 2.48 3.36
C ASN A 136 -2.53 3.38 3.98
N LEU A 137 -1.26 2.99 3.86
CA LEU A 137 -0.09 3.75 4.26
C LEU A 137 0.78 4.04 3.04
N ILE A 138 1.10 5.30 2.82
CA ILE A 138 1.98 5.78 1.75
C ILE A 138 3.27 6.32 2.37
N PRO A 139 4.36 5.53 2.40
CA PRO A 139 5.57 5.92 3.08
C PRO A 139 6.46 6.88 2.28
N LYS A 140 6.43 6.83 0.94
CA LYS A 140 7.39 7.59 0.14
C LYS A 140 6.78 8.21 -1.11
N LYS A 141 6.67 7.47 -2.18
CA LYS A 141 6.16 7.98 -3.46
C LYS A 141 5.20 7.00 -4.10
N ILE A 142 4.14 7.52 -4.68
CA ILE A 142 3.21 6.74 -5.48
C ILE A 142 2.64 7.61 -6.60
N PHE A 143 2.75 7.12 -7.84
CA PHE A 143 2.39 7.89 -9.01
C PHE A 143 1.45 7.15 -9.95
N GLY A 144 0.62 7.93 -10.65
CA GLY A 144 -0.18 7.47 -11.77
C GLY A 144 -1.29 6.50 -11.42
N SER A 145 -1.57 5.59 -12.35
CA SER A 145 -2.69 4.64 -12.21
C SER A 145 -2.52 3.67 -11.06
N ILE A 146 -1.29 3.36 -10.64
CA ILE A 146 -1.03 2.52 -9.46
C ILE A 146 -1.64 3.13 -8.20
N TYR A 147 -1.46 4.43 -8.00
CA TYR A 147 -2.11 5.12 -6.89
C TYR A 147 -3.64 4.88 -6.89
N SER A 148 -4.27 5.01 -8.07
CA SER A 148 -5.73 4.89 -8.18
C SER A 148 -6.24 3.47 -7.89
N ILE A 149 -5.50 2.42 -8.30
CA ILE A 149 -5.96 1.03 -8.21
C ILE A 149 -5.52 0.29 -6.95
N MET A 150 -4.54 0.82 -6.24
CA MET A 150 -3.94 0.19 -5.06
C MET A 150 -4.54 0.76 -3.76
N ASN A 151 -5.79 0.41 -3.45
CA ASN A 151 -6.46 0.78 -2.21
C ASN A 151 -6.39 2.29 -1.89
N SER A 152 -6.59 3.13 -2.90
CA SER A 152 -6.67 4.57 -2.69
C SER A 152 -7.96 4.96 -1.96
N LYS A 153 -7.98 6.17 -1.38
CA LYS A 153 -9.19 6.75 -0.80
C LYS A 153 -10.37 6.79 -1.79
N SER A 154 -10.06 7.06 -3.05
CA SER A 154 -11.07 7.11 -4.12
C SER A 154 -11.63 5.75 -4.51
N LEU A 155 -10.90 4.65 -4.26
CA LEU A 155 -11.34 3.30 -4.61
C LEU A 155 -12.11 2.65 -3.46
N SER A 156 -11.47 2.46 -2.32
CA SER A 156 -12.08 1.68 -1.24
C SER A 156 -11.38 1.78 0.12
N ALA A 157 -10.28 2.54 0.27
CA ALA A 157 -9.64 2.69 1.56
C ALA A 157 -10.57 3.40 2.57
N ASP A 158 -10.72 2.81 3.73
CA ASP A 158 -11.45 3.42 4.84
C ASP A 158 -10.65 4.56 5.45
N PHE A 159 -9.34 4.36 5.57
CA PHE A 159 -8.42 5.35 6.12
C PHE A 159 -7.08 5.33 5.38
N THR A 160 -6.59 6.50 5.01
CA THR A 160 -5.33 6.67 4.26
C THR A 160 -4.38 7.55 5.04
N LEU A 161 -3.21 7.00 5.35
CA LEU A 161 -2.09 7.67 6.00
C LEU A 161 -0.98 7.92 4.98
N ALA A 162 -0.28 9.04 5.11
CA ALA A 162 0.96 9.28 4.38
C ALA A 162 2.04 9.79 5.33
N TRP A 163 3.30 9.44 5.07
CA TRP A 163 4.41 10.04 5.82
C TRP A 163 4.68 11.45 5.33
N ILE A 164 5.18 12.30 6.22
CA ILE A 164 5.76 13.60 5.86
C ILE A 164 6.85 13.36 4.81
N GLY A 165 6.83 14.17 3.75
CA GLY A 165 7.77 14.02 2.62
C GLY A 165 7.37 12.99 1.58
N ALA A 166 6.25 12.27 1.73
CA ALA A 166 5.72 11.41 0.69
C ALA A 166 5.24 12.25 -0.50
N ASN A 167 5.41 11.68 -1.72
CA ASN A 167 5.00 12.31 -2.97
C ASN A 167 3.88 11.51 -3.62
N ILE A 168 2.73 12.16 -3.83
CA ILE A 168 1.51 11.54 -4.35
C ILE A 168 1.02 12.33 -5.55
N GLY A 169 1.01 11.74 -6.74
CA GLY A 169 0.63 12.49 -7.93
C GLY A 169 0.36 11.63 -9.16
N ALA A 170 0.00 12.32 -10.25
CA ALA A 170 -0.25 11.65 -11.53
C ALA A 170 1.05 11.14 -12.18
N MET A 171 2.17 11.81 -11.91
CA MET A 171 3.49 11.48 -12.45
C MET A 171 4.60 12.10 -11.59
N PRO A 172 5.86 11.63 -11.71
CA PRO A 172 6.98 12.26 -11.02
C PRO A 172 7.13 13.75 -11.38
N THR A 173 7.49 14.56 -10.38
CA THR A 173 7.59 16.03 -10.53
C THR A 173 8.50 16.45 -11.70
N GLU A 174 9.61 15.74 -11.90
CA GLU A 174 10.56 16.01 -13.00
C GLU A 174 9.93 15.82 -14.39
N VAL A 175 9.06 14.80 -14.51
CA VAL A 175 8.34 14.52 -15.76
C VAL A 175 7.26 15.57 -16.00
N ALA A 176 6.53 15.94 -14.95
CA ALA A 176 5.50 16.96 -15.01
C ALA A 176 6.06 18.33 -15.43
N GLN A 177 7.19 18.74 -14.87
CA GLN A 177 7.88 19.99 -15.25
C GLN A 177 8.29 20.00 -16.73
N LYS A 178 8.84 18.88 -17.24
CA LYS A 178 9.20 18.76 -18.66
C LYS A 178 8.00 18.84 -19.61
N LEU A 179 6.85 18.30 -19.21
CA LEU A 179 5.63 18.30 -20.02
C LEU A 179 4.97 19.68 -20.09
N LEU A 180 4.92 20.39 -18.97
CA LEU A 180 4.21 21.67 -18.90
C LEU A 180 4.98 22.83 -19.52
N LYS A 181 6.29 22.67 -19.76
CA LYS A 181 7.17 23.71 -20.39
C LYS A 181 7.07 25.11 -19.74
N ASP A 182 6.50 25.16 -18.54
CA ASP A 182 6.24 26.41 -17.83
C ASP A 182 7.08 26.43 -16.55
N ASP A 183 8.20 27.15 -16.58
CA ASP A 183 9.12 27.30 -15.45
C ASP A 183 8.52 28.03 -14.24
N LYS A 184 7.28 28.54 -14.37
CA LYS A 184 6.63 29.37 -13.35
C LYS A 184 5.63 28.64 -12.46
N GLN A 185 5.16 27.46 -12.84
CA GLN A 185 4.27 26.67 -11.99
C GLN A 185 5.06 25.61 -11.23
N THR A 186 5.29 25.85 -9.95
CA THR A 186 5.76 24.82 -9.02
C THR A 186 4.65 23.79 -8.81
N ILE A 187 4.84 22.61 -9.40
CA ILE A 187 3.93 21.49 -9.18
C ILE A 187 4.31 20.86 -7.85
N ASP A 188 3.39 20.91 -6.91
CA ASP A 188 3.56 20.35 -5.58
C ASP A 188 2.75 19.05 -5.46
N PHE A 189 3.44 17.92 -5.35
CA PHE A 189 2.87 16.58 -5.13
C PHE A 189 3.11 16.07 -3.70
N SER A 190 3.36 16.98 -2.76
CA SER A 190 3.56 16.60 -1.36
C SER A 190 2.33 15.90 -0.74
N ALA A 191 2.56 15.11 0.29
CA ALA A 191 1.50 14.47 1.07
C ALA A 191 0.54 15.50 1.67
N GLU A 192 1.07 16.65 2.10
CA GLU A 192 0.30 17.78 2.64
C GLU A 192 -0.67 18.33 1.59
N LYS A 193 -0.21 18.45 0.34
CA LYS A 193 -1.06 18.91 -0.76
C LYS A 193 -2.14 17.89 -1.08
N ALA A 194 -1.80 16.60 -1.09
CA ALA A 194 -2.76 15.52 -1.26
C ALA A 194 -3.81 15.49 -0.13
N ALA A 195 -3.41 15.76 1.11
CA ALA A 195 -4.31 15.86 2.24
C ALA A 195 -5.26 17.07 2.12
N GLN A 196 -4.76 18.25 1.68
CA GLN A 196 -5.60 19.42 1.40
C GLN A 196 -6.69 19.14 0.36
N HIS A 197 -6.45 18.22 -0.57
CA HIS A 197 -7.42 17.79 -1.59
C HIS A 197 -8.27 16.60 -1.17
N GLY A 198 -8.11 16.07 0.05
CA GLY A 198 -8.89 14.95 0.58
C GLY A 198 -8.47 13.56 0.07
N PHE A 199 -7.30 13.44 -0.53
CA PHE A 199 -6.76 12.14 -0.98
C PHE A 199 -6.04 11.37 0.13
N VAL A 200 -5.65 12.06 1.21
CA VAL A 200 -5.01 11.51 2.40
C VAL A 200 -5.76 12.02 3.61
N ASP A 201 -6.09 11.13 4.55
CA ASP A 201 -6.83 11.51 5.76
C ASP A 201 -5.90 12.13 6.81
N CYS A 202 -4.66 11.62 6.92
CA CYS A 202 -3.69 12.12 7.89
C CYS A 202 -2.25 12.01 7.38
N VAL A 203 -1.48 13.08 7.56
CA VAL A 203 -0.03 13.08 7.32
C VAL A 203 0.66 12.91 8.66
N ILE A 204 1.57 11.94 8.75
CA ILE A 204 2.18 11.50 10.00
C ILE A 204 3.70 11.42 9.90
N GLU A 205 4.37 11.53 11.05
CA GLU A 205 5.78 11.19 11.18
C GLU A 205 5.98 9.67 11.11
N PRO A 206 7.06 9.18 10.48
CA PRO A 206 7.35 7.74 10.39
C PRO A 206 7.37 7.04 11.73
N GLU A 207 7.90 7.68 12.76
CA GLU A 207 8.00 7.14 14.14
C GLU A 207 6.62 6.86 14.77
N ALA A 208 5.62 7.64 14.39
CA ALA A 208 4.25 7.53 14.92
C ALA A 208 3.38 6.49 14.18
N THR A 209 3.92 5.84 13.14
CA THR A 209 3.16 4.95 12.24
C THR A 209 2.35 3.90 13.00
N ARG A 210 2.97 3.18 13.95
CA ARG A 210 2.29 2.12 14.71
C ARG A 210 1.10 2.69 15.51
N ILE A 211 1.29 3.79 16.20
CA ILE A 211 0.26 4.43 17.04
C ILE A 211 -0.97 4.78 16.20
N TYR A 212 -0.75 5.42 15.04
CA TYR A 212 -1.82 5.79 14.12
C TYR A 212 -2.52 4.58 13.51
N LEU A 213 -1.78 3.54 13.13
CA LEU A 213 -2.35 2.31 12.57
C LEU A 213 -3.18 1.56 13.60
N VAL A 214 -2.69 1.37 14.82
CA VAL A 214 -3.46 0.74 15.91
C VAL A 214 -4.75 1.51 16.15
N SER A 215 -4.67 2.84 16.25
CA SER A 215 -5.85 3.69 16.46
C SER A 215 -6.85 3.61 15.30
N ALA A 216 -6.36 3.57 14.04
CA ALA A 216 -7.22 3.46 12.86
C ALA A 216 -7.96 2.12 12.83
N PHE A 217 -7.29 1.00 13.10
CA PHE A 217 -7.93 -0.32 13.14
C PHE A 217 -8.90 -0.46 14.32
N ASP A 218 -8.59 0.11 15.48
CA ASP A 218 -9.49 0.12 16.63
C ASP A 218 -10.76 0.93 16.32
N MET A 219 -10.61 2.13 15.76
CA MET A 219 -11.71 2.98 15.33
C MET A 219 -12.63 2.27 14.31
N LEU A 220 -12.05 1.51 13.40
CA LEU A 220 -12.76 0.84 12.31
C LEU A 220 -13.19 -0.61 12.66
N TYR A 221 -12.92 -1.08 13.86
CA TYR A 221 -13.20 -2.45 14.29
C TYR A 221 -14.67 -2.87 14.14
N GLY A 222 -15.59 -1.91 14.29
CA GLY A 222 -17.03 -2.14 14.15
C GLY A 222 -17.57 -2.09 12.70
N LYS A 223 -16.70 -1.95 11.69
CA LYS A 223 -17.12 -1.89 10.29
C LYS A 223 -17.87 -3.18 9.90
N ASN A 224 -19.09 -3.02 9.42
CA ASN A 224 -19.90 -4.10 8.92
C ASN A 224 -20.55 -3.68 7.60
N GLU A 225 -19.98 -4.11 6.50
CA GLU A 225 -20.50 -3.87 5.15
C GLU A 225 -21.02 -5.16 4.55
N THR A 226 -22.23 -5.10 3.97
CA THR A 226 -22.79 -6.18 3.15
C THR A 226 -22.91 -5.68 1.71
N ILE A 227 -22.05 -6.16 0.84
CA ILE A 227 -22.13 -5.90 -0.60
C ILE A 227 -22.75 -7.10 -1.29
N ALA A 228 -23.78 -6.88 -2.08
CA ALA A 228 -24.35 -7.91 -2.95
C ALA A 228 -23.29 -8.29 -4.00
N LYS A 229 -22.64 -9.44 -3.80
CA LYS A 229 -21.62 -9.96 -4.74
C LYS A 229 -22.27 -10.31 -6.07
N LYS A 230 -21.88 -9.62 -7.12
CA LYS A 230 -22.21 -9.93 -8.52
C LYS A 230 -21.14 -10.87 -9.09
N HIS A 231 -21.04 -10.99 -10.40
CA HIS A 231 -20.04 -11.83 -11.04
C HIS A 231 -18.64 -11.19 -10.94
N SER A 232 -17.65 -11.98 -10.50
CA SER A 232 -16.24 -11.56 -10.53
C SER A 232 -15.64 -11.77 -11.92
N ILE A 233 -14.63 -10.98 -12.27
CA ILE A 233 -13.79 -11.22 -13.46
C ILE A 233 -13.05 -12.54 -13.27
N LYS A 234 -13.21 -13.47 -14.21
CA LYS A 234 -12.55 -14.78 -14.21
C LYS A 234 -11.16 -14.70 -14.81
#